data_fb13bbd385fde5eb5bfbac4212747bdd
#
_entry.id   fb13bbd385fde5eb5bfbac4212747bdd
#
_cell.length_a   1.000
_cell.length_b   1.000
_cell.length_c   1.000
_cell.angle_alpha   90.00
_cell.angle_beta   90.00
_cell.angle_gamma   90.00
#
_symmetry.space_group_name_H-M   'P 1'
#
loop_
_entity.id
_entity.type
_entity.pdbx_description
1 polymer ?
#
loop_
_entity_poly.entity_id
_entity_poly.type
_entity_poly.pdbx_seq_one_letter_code
_entity_poly.pdbx_strand_id
1 'polypeptide(L)'
;RLYAAGPSINIVATFVSLILLGVISSGFVAVNPGVHAIGVIDGGGAEEAGIMPYDIITEINGVSIEDRTSFSEQMDTLAAGDEALFTVIPHSGSDEGVASEKTVVLGDRHQYYIDLCDGDQSCISETEEVLLSLGIEQGDAFLGVNGIRSGTVQTERFSYIVDGSLSTSETVLLTAISPLLMLGTPIQYDGQTMDLRERSMLEAGDGVLASVLGTDGMLELFDCIFWMAWINFLLGFANLIPVIPFDGGHIVKDTSHSLLSRLFKGENPLRVEMLANKFSYYTTILVLSIVIIPLVIPLFN
;
A
#
# COMPACT_ATOMS: atom_id res chain seq x y z
N ARG A 1 5.16 24.74 -23.54
CA ARG A 1 3.73 24.46 -23.20
C ARG A 1 3.22 23.20 -23.88
N LEU A 2 3.62 22.91 -25.12
CA LEU A 2 3.14 21.73 -25.85
C LEU A 2 3.63 20.41 -25.20
N TYR A 3 4.89 20.34 -24.82
CA TYR A 3 5.50 19.16 -24.19
C TYR A 3 4.99 18.84 -22.77
N ALA A 4 4.37 19.78 -22.10
CA ALA A 4 3.77 19.53 -20.78
C ALA A 4 2.34 18.98 -20.87
N ALA A 5 1.68 19.04 -22.02
CA ALA A 5 0.28 18.64 -22.15
C ALA A 5 0.10 17.13 -22.05
N GLY A 6 0.98 16.33 -22.68
CA GLY A 6 0.94 14.87 -22.62
C GLY A 6 1.06 14.32 -21.20
N PRO A 7 2.15 14.61 -20.48
CA PRO A 7 2.32 14.19 -19.09
C PRO A 7 1.19 14.67 -18.19
N SER A 8 0.70 15.91 -18.36
CA SER A 8 -0.37 16.47 -17.52
C SER A 8 -1.70 15.73 -17.70
N ILE A 9 -2.07 15.37 -18.94
CA ILE A 9 -3.30 14.59 -19.19
C ILE A 9 -3.20 13.21 -18.54
N ASN A 10 -2.06 12.54 -18.65
CA ASN A 10 -1.87 11.23 -18.02
C ASN A 10 -1.94 11.30 -16.48
N ILE A 11 -1.34 12.33 -15.88
CA ILE A 11 -1.46 12.54 -14.43
C ILE A 11 -2.92 12.83 -14.02
N VAL A 12 -3.63 13.68 -14.76
CA VAL A 12 -5.07 13.93 -14.50
C VAL A 12 -5.88 12.65 -14.65
N ALA A 13 -5.65 11.86 -15.71
CA ALA A 13 -6.32 10.58 -15.91
C ALA A 13 -6.05 9.60 -14.76
N THR A 14 -4.83 9.59 -14.21
CA THR A 14 -4.50 8.79 -13.02
C THR A 14 -5.40 9.17 -11.84
N PHE A 15 -5.49 10.46 -11.50
CA PHE A 15 -6.31 10.90 -10.36
C PHE A 15 -7.80 10.68 -10.57
N VAL A 16 -8.31 10.86 -11.79
CA VAL A 16 -9.70 10.50 -12.12
C VAL A 16 -9.91 8.99 -11.91
N SER A 17 -8.99 8.16 -12.37
CA SER A 17 -9.08 6.70 -12.15
C SER A 17 -9.01 6.32 -10.68
N LEU A 18 -8.21 7.02 -9.85
CA LEU A 18 -8.16 6.79 -8.40
C LEU A 18 -9.51 7.11 -7.73
N ILE A 19 -10.18 8.19 -8.13
CA ILE A 19 -11.53 8.50 -7.62
C ILE A 19 -12.51 7.39 -8.02
N LEU A 20 -12.44 6.90 -9.26
CA LEU A 20 -13.28 5.78 -9.71
C LEU A 20 -12.96 4.50 -8.94
N LEU A 21 -11.69 4.20 -8.66
CA LEU A 21 -11.29 3.10 -7.78
C LEU A 21 -11.91 3.25 -6.39
N GLY A 22 -11.88 4.45 -5.82
CA GLY A 22 -12.54 4.72 -4.54
C GLY A 22 -14.04 4.38 -4.56
N VAL A 23 -14.75 4.83 -5.60
CA VAL A 23 -16.18 4.53 -5.78
C VAL A 23 -16.45 3.03 -5.95
N ILE A 24 -15.61 2.33 -6.73
CA ILE A 24 -15.78 0.87 -6.94
C ILE A 24 -15.46 0.14 -5.62
N SER A 25 -14.37 0.53 -4.94
CA SER A 25 -13.92 -0.09 -3.70
C SER A 25 -14.96 0.02 -2.58
N SER A 26 -15.65 1.16 -2.47
CA SER A 26 -16.73 1.34 -1.49
C SER A 26 -17.98 0.48 -1.77
N GLY A 27 -18.05 -0.16 -2.92
CA GLY A 27 -19.13 -1.09 -3.28
C GLY A 27 -18.85 -2.55 -2.94
N PHE A 28 -17.67 -2.89 -2.42
CA PHE A 28 -17.36 -4.23 -1.93
C PHE A 28 -17.67 -4.36 -0.44
N VAL A 29 -18.02 -5.58 -0.04
CA VAL A 29 -18.14 -6.01 1.36
C VAL A 29 -17.33 -7.29 1.56
N ALA A 30 -16.98 -7.59 2.81
CA ALA A 30 -16.32 -8.86 3.12
C ALA A 30 -17.33 -10.02 3.06
N VAL A 31 -16.94 -11.15 2.50
CA VAL A 31 -17.72 -12.40 2.51
C VAL A 31 -17.98 -12.84 3.96
N ASN A 32 -16.95 -12.72 4.82
CA ASN A 32 -17.05 -12.96 6.23
C ASN A 32 -16.53 -11.71 6.96
N PRO A 33 -17.35 -11.07 7.83
CA PRO A 33 -16.85 -10.02 8.69
C PRO A 33 -15.79 -10.57 9.62
N GLY A 34 -14.81 -9.74 9.98
CA GLY A 34 -13.72 -10.11 10.85
C GLY A 34 -12.38 -9.56 10.40
N VAL A 35 -11.33 -10.06 11.03
CA VAL A 35 -9.95 -9.69 10.69
C VAL A 35 -9.13 -10.92 10.32
N HIS A 36 -8.13 -10.72 9.48
CA HIS A 36 -7.13 -11.73 9.17
C HIS A 36 -5.72 -11.17 9.38
N ALA A 37 -4.77 -12.05 9.62
CA ALA A 37 -3.36 -11.70 9.67
C ALA A 37 -2.66 -12.06 8.36
N ILE A 38 -1.72 -11.22 7.90
CA ILE A 38 -0.89 -11.54 6.73
C ILE A 38 0.16 -12.60 7.08
N GLY A 39 0.67 -12.55 8.30
CA GLY A 39 1.69 -13.48 8.79
C GLY A 39 1.44 -13.91 10.22
N VAL A 40 1.86 -15.12 10.52
CA VAL A 40 1.90 -15.70 11.86
C VAL A 40 3.36 -15.79 12.28
N ILE A 41 3.63 -15.50 13.54
CA ILE A 41 4.98 -15.45 14.10
C ILE A 41 5.33 -16.81 14.66
N ASP A 42 6.48 -17.35 14.27
CA ASP A 42 7.00 -18.62 14.72
C ASP A 42 7.13 -18.64 16.27
N GLY A 43 6.57 -19.67 16.89
CA GLY A 43 6.52 -19.80 18.36
C GLY A 43 5.51 -18.89 19.04
N GLY A 44 4.68 -18.17 18.30
CA GLY A 44 3.60 -17.34 18.84
C GLY A 44 2.32 -18.13 19.13
N GLY A 45 1.45 -17.57 20.00
CA GLY A 45 0.21 -18.23 20.40
C GLY A 45 -0.72 -18.61 19.24
N ALA A 46 -0.73 -17.80 18.17
CA ALA A 46 -1.51 -18.10 16.96
C ALA A 46 -1.00 -19.36 16.24
N GLU A 47 0.33 -19.52 16.10
CA GLU A 47 0.93 -20.70 15.47
C GLU A 47 0.65 -21.95 16.29
N GLU A 48 0.87 -21.89 17.62
CA GLU A 48 0.64 -23.02 18.52
C GLU A 48 -0.84 -23.47 18.50
N ALA A 49 -1.78 -22.53 18.35
CA ALA A 49 -3.19 -22.83 18.17
C ALA A 49 -3.56 -23.29 16.74
N GLY A 50 -2.59 -23.27 15.80
CA GLY A 50 -2.81 -23.65 14.41
C GLY A 50 -3.64 -22.62 13.63
N ILE A 51 -3.57 -21.34 13.97
CA ILE A 51 -4.09 -20.25 13.16
C ILE A 51 -3.09 -20.00 12.03
N MET A 52 -3.58 -19.95 10.81
CA MET A 52 -2.75 -19.77 9.61
C MET A 52 -2.90 -18.35 9.06
N PRO A 53 -1.91 -17.85 8.27
CA PRO A 53 -2.08 -16.59 7.55
C PRO A 53 -3.36 -16.58 6.70
N TYR A 54 -4.09 -15.47 6.74
CA TYR A 54 -5.37 -15.23 6.06
C TYR A 54 -6.58 -15.99 6.66
N ASP A 55 -6.42 -16.77 7.71
CA ASP A 55 -7.58 -17.25 8.48
C ASP A 55 -8.33 -16.07 9.08
N ILE A 56 -9.66 -16.08 8.99
CA ILE A 56 -10.51 -14.97 9.42
C ILE A 56 -10.92 -15.18 10.86
N ILE A 57 -10.54 -14.27 11.75
CA ILE A 57 -10.96 -14.23 13.14
C ILE A 57 -12.28 -13.46 13.21
N THR A 58 -13.35 -14.12 13.65
CA THR A 58 -14.70 -13.57 13.70
C THR A 58 -15.18 -13.30 15.12
N GLU A 59 -14.61 -13.97 16.14
CA GLU A 59 -14.95 -13.76 17.54
C GLU A 59 -13.74 -13.97 18.44
N ILE A 60 -13.69 -13.27 19.57
CA ILE A 60 -12.76 -13.48 20.69
C ILE A 60 -13.57 -13.60 21.96
N ASN A 61 -13.49 -14.73 22.67
CA ASN A 61 -14.26 -15.02 23.87
C ASN A 61 -15.78 -14.82 23.68
N GLY A 62 -16.32 -15.13 22.49
CA GLY A 62 -17.75 -14.96 22.16
C GLY A 62 -18.15 -13.52 21.84
N VAL A 63 -17.20 -12.58 21.78
CA VAL A 63 -17.43 -11.20 21.32
C VAL A 63 -17.13 -11.11 19.84
N SER A 64 -18.10 -10.63 19.05
CA SER A 64 -17.97 -10.49 17.59
C SER A 64 -16.90 -9.48 17.22
N ILE A 65 -16.07 -9.85 16.25
CA ILE A 65 -15.03 -9.03 15.65
C ILE A 65 -15.46 -8.71 14.22
N GLU A 66 -15.73 -7.46 13.92
CA GLU A 66 -16.18 -7.02 12.60
C GLU A 66 -15.04 -6.40 11.79
N ASP A 67 -14.13 -5.72 12.48
CA ASP A 67 -13.03 -4.97 11.90
C ASP A 67 -11.79 -4.93 12.82
N ARG A 68 -10.77 -4.21 12.37
CA ARG A 68 -9.54 -4.02 13.12
C ARG A 68 -9.74 -3.26 14.44
N THR A 69 -10.72 -2.35 14.50
CA THR A 69 -10.99 -1.57 15.71
C THR A 69 -11.56 -2.46 16.81
N SER A 70 -12.61 -3.22 16.48
CA SER A 70 -13.22 -4.19 17.41
C SER A 70 -12.24 -5.28 17.86
N PHE A 71 -11.34 -5.70 16.95
CA PHE A 71 -10.24 -6.60 17.31
C PHE A 71 -9.29 -5.98 18.35
N SER A 72 -8.83 -4.73 18.11
CA SER A 72 -7.93 -4.04 19.04
C SER A 72 -8.59 -3.83 20.39
N GLU A 73 -9.82 -3.31 20.40
CA GLU A 73 -10.59 -3.08 21.64
C GLU A 73 -10.76 -4.37 22.45
N GLN A 74 -11.01 -5.51 21.78
CA GLN A 74 -11.14 -6.79 22.47
C GLN A 74 -9.80 -7.32 22.98
N MET A 75 -8.72 -7.18 22.20
CA MET A 75 -7.37 -7.56 22.64
C MET A 75 -6.90 -6.72 23.85
N ASP A 76 -7.25 -5.44 23.90
CA ASP A 76 -6.89 -4.54 25.00
C ASP A 76 -7.60 -4.92 26.33
N THR A 77 -8.62 -5.80 26.30
CA THR A 77 -9.24 -6.36 27.52
C THR A 77 -8.50 -7.58 28.08
N LEU A 78 -7.52 -8.10 27.35
CA LEU A 78 -6.78 -9.32 27.67
C LEU A 78 -5.35 -8.99 28.09
N ALA A 79 -4.71 -9.90 28.80
CA ALA A 79 -3.34 -9.76 29.26
C ALA A 79 -2.45 -10.90 28.71
N ALA A 80 -1.15 -10.67 28.73
CA ALA A 80 -0.17 -11.71 28.45
C ALA A 80 -0.32 -12.89 29.40
N GLY A 81 -0.33 -14.11 28.84
CA GLY A 81 -0.56 -15.36 29.56
C GLY A 81 -2.02 -15.79 29.69
N ASP A 82 -2.97 -14.94 29.27
CA ASP A 82 -4.38 -15.34 29.25
C ASP A 82 -4.64 -16.40 28.17
N GLU A 83 -5.54 -17.35 28.48
CA GLU A 83 -6.12 -18.26 27.50
C GLU A 83 -7.38 -17.61 26.93
N ALA A 84 -7.40 -17.34 25.63
CA ALA A 84 -8.54 -16.76 24.93
C ALA A 84 -9.08 -17.71 23.86
N LEU A 85 -10.41 -17.73 23.73
CA LEU A 85 -11.10 -18.54 22.72
C LEU A 85 -11.34 -17.72 21.47
N PHE A 86 -10.75 -18.12 20.35
CA PHE A 86 -10.90 -17.48 19.05
C PHE A 86 -11.79 -18.33 18.14
N THR A 87 -12.85 -17.73 17.60
CA THR A 87 -13.61 -18.34 16.50
C THR A 87 -12.95 -17.95 15.19
N VAL A 88 -12.46 -18.93 14.45
CA VAL A 88 -11.65 -18.74 13.24
C VAL A 88 -12.27 -19.48 12.07
N ILE A 89 -12.36 -18.83 10.91
CA ILE A 89 -12.74 -19.43 9.62
C ILE A 89 -11.46 -19.65 8.82
N PRO A 90 -11.01 -20.90 8.62
CA PRO A 90 -9.84 -21.21 7.82
C PRO A 90 -10.02 -20.77 6.37
N HIS A 91 -9.00 -20.10 5.83
CA HIS A 91 -8.98 -19.68 4.43
C HIS A 91 -8.51 -20.78 3.46
N SER A 92 -7.89 -21.83 3.99
CA SER A 92 -7.35 -22.94 3.19
C SER A 92 -7.37 -24.25 3.98
N GLY A 93 -7.37 -25.36 3.26
CA GLY A 93 -7.30 -26.69 3.86
C GLY A 93 -8.60 -27.46 3.76
N SER A 94 -8.71 -28.57 4.52
CA SER A 94 -9.90 -29.45 4.51
C SER A 94 -11.14 -28.81 5.12
N ASP A 95 -10.95 -27.83 5.99
CA ASP A 95 -11.99 -27.16 6.78
C ASP A 95 -12.23 -25.73 6.33
N GLU A 96 -11.80 -25.41 5.08
CA GLU A 96 -11.99 -24.08 4.46
C GLU A 96 -13.44 -23.63 4.56
N GLY A 97 -13.62 -22.39 5.04
CA GLY A 97 -14.94 -21.78 5.19
C GLY A 97 -15.79 -22.28 6.38
N VAL A 98 -15.29 -23.23 7.18
CA VAL A 98 -16.02 -23.75 8.34
C VAL A 98 -15.46 -23.13 9.62
N ALA A 99 -16.26 -22.37 10.35
CA ALA A 99 -15.85 -21.77 11.61
C ALA A 99 -15.47 -22.84 12.64
N SER A 100 -14.34 -22.65 13.30
CA SER A 100 -13.85 -23.51 14.36
C SER A 100 -13.32 -22.67 15.54
N GLU A 101 -13.45 -23.21 16.74
CA GLU A 101 -12.91 -22.58 17.93
C GLU A 101 -11.47 -23.04 18.18
N LYS A 102 -10.61 -22.08 18.48
CA LYS A 102 -9.20 -22.33 18.82
C LYS A 102 -8.85 -21.61 20.11
N THR A 103 -8.32 -22.34 21.08
CA THR A 103 -7.82 -21.75 22.33
C THR A 103 -6.37 -21.31 22.09
N VAL A 104 -6.10 -20.03 22.37
CA VAL A 104 -4.80 -19.40 22.20
C VAL A 104 -4.29 -18.91 23.53
N VAL A 105 -3.04 -19.23 23.87
CA VAL A 105 -2.32 -18.61 24.96
C VAL A 105 -1.64 -17.34 24.43
N LEU A 106 -2.01 -16.18 25.00
CA LEU A 106 -1.51 -14.89 24.50
C LEU A 106 -0.11 -14.60 25.03
N GLY A 107 0.78 -14.17 24.15
CA GLY A 107 2.12 -13.69 24.49
C GLY A 107 2.12 -12.27 25.07
N ASP A 108 3.30 -11.79 25.45
CA ASP A 108 3.54 -10.40 25.85
C ASP A 108 4.02 -9.58 24.65
N ARG A 109 3.23 -8.57 24.25
CA ARG A 109 3.52 -7.72 23.09
C ARG A 109 4.78 -6.89 23.28
N HIS A 110 4.98 -6.34 24.47
CA HIS A 110 6.15 -5.55 24.79
C HIS A 110 7.41 -6.44 24.75
N GLN A 111 7.38 -7.58 25.43
CA GLN A 111 8.50 -8.52 25.46
C GLN A 111 8.89 -9.01 24.08
N TYR A 112 7.93 -9.30 23.20
CA TYR A 112 8.18 -9.69 21.82
C TYR A 112 9.07 -8.68 21.08
N TYR A 113 8.77 -7.37 21.17
CA TYR A 113 9.58 -6.35 20.51
C TYR A 113 10.97 -6.18 21.14
N ILE A 114 11.09 -6.36 22.46
CA ILE A 114 12.38 -6.32 23.14
C ILE A 114 13.26 -7.52 22.72
N ASP A 115 12.68 -8.69 22.57
CA ASP A 115 13.40 -9.90 22.15
C ASP A 115 13.97 -9.79 20.73
N LEU A 116 13.33 -9.00 19.83
CA LEU A 116 13.88 -8.72 18.50
C LEU A 116 15.22 -7.97 18.52
N CYS A 117 15.57 -7.32 19.62
CA CYS A 117 16.85 -6.63 19.78
C CYS A 117 18.04 -7.56 20.06
N ASP A 118 17.81 -8.85 20.27
CA ASP A 118 18.86 -9.89 20.52
C ASP A 118 19.91 -9.46 21.59
N GLY A 119 19.45 -8.71 22.60
CA GLY A 119 20.29 -8.24 23.71
C GLY A 119 21.10 -6.96 23.45
N ASP A 120 20.95 -6.32 22.29
CA ASP A 120 21.60 -5.02 22.03
C ASP A 120 20.93 -3.91 22.85
N GLN A 121 21.68 -3.34 23.81
CA GLN A 121 21.19 -2.33 24.72
C GLN A 121 20.77 -1.02 24.03
N SER A 122 21.38 -0.65 22.90
CA SER A 122 20.98 0.54 22.17
C SER A 122 19.64 0.33 21.45
N CYS A 123 19.45 -0.84 20.84
CA CYS A 123 18.19 -1.24 20.25
C CYS A 123 17.08 -1.32 21.31
N ILE A 124 17.35 -1.94 22.46
CA ILE A 124 16.37 -2.06 23.56
C ILE A 124 15.90 -0.68 24.01
N SER A 125 16.81 0.27 24.28
CA SER A 125 16.44 1.60 24.77
C SER A 125 15.64 2.41 23.72
N GLU A 126 15.98 2.31 22.44
CA GLU A 126 15.23 2.94 21.34
C GLU A 126 13.86 2.29 21.19
N THR A 127 13.78 0.96 21.30
CA THR A 127 12.52 0.21 21.21
C THR A 127 11.60 0.55 22.38
N GLU A 128 12.09 0.62 23.61
CA GLU A 128 11.31 1.02 24.79
C GLU A 128 10.71 2.42 24.63
N GLU A 129 11.47 3.39 24.09
CA GLU A 129 10.95 4.75 23.83
C GLU A 129 9.82 4.71 22.79
N VAL A 130 9.94 3.91 21.74
CA VAL A 130 8.91 3.75 20.70
C VAL A 130 7.66 3.08 21.30
N LEU A 131 7.83 1.98 22.06
CA LEU A 131 6.72 1.25 22.68
C LEU A 131 5.93 2.15 23.63
N LEU A 132 6.65 2.92 24.48
CA LEU A 132 6.04 3.90 25.36
C LEU A 132 5.24 4.96 24.58
N SER A 133 5.78 5.44 23.45
CA SER A 133 5.08 6.42 22.60
C SER A 133 3.80 5.87 21.95
N LEU A 134 3.75 4.55 21.75
CA LEU A 134 2.62 3.81 21.18
C LEU A 134 1.63 3.33 22.26
N GLY A 135 1.93 3.55 23.56
CA GLY A 135 1.12 3.08 24.67
C GLY A 135 1.15 1.55 24.84
N ILE A 136 2.24 0.90 24.41
CA ILE A 136 2.43 -0.54 24.58
C ILE A 136 3.19 -0.78 25.86
N GLU A 137 2.54 -1.46 26.82
CA GLU A 137 3.09 -1.72 28.14
C GLU A 137 3.44 -3.21 28.31
N GLN A 138 4.25 -3.50 29.32
CA GLN A 138 4.57 -4.88 29.70
C GLN A 138 3.31 -5.57 30.19
N GLY A 139 3.03 -6.76 29.67
CA GLY A 139 1.83 -7.53 29.99
C GLY A 139 0.68 -7.33 28.99
N ASP A 140 0.84 -6.46 27.98
CA ASP A 140 -0.14 -6.32 26.90
C ASP A 140 -0.25 -7.60 26.09
N ALA A 141 -1.48 -8.04 25.86
CA ALA A 141 -1.77 -9.28 25.12
C ALA A 141 -1.25 -9.24 23.69
N PHE A 142 -0.63 -10.34 23.25
CA PHE A 142 -0.14 -10.52 21.90
C PHE A 142 -0.55 -11.86 21.31
N LEU A 143 -1.29 -11.83 20.22
CA LEU A 143 -1.73 -13.03 19.51
C LEU A 143 -0.58 -13.77 18.81
N GLY A 144 0.54 -13.11 18.53
CA GLY A 144 1.63 -13.70 17.75
C GLY A 144 1.39 -13.64 16.24
N VAL A 145 0.83 -12.52 15.77
CA VAL A 145 0.57 -12.29 14.33
C VAL A 145 1.06 -10.91 13.91
N ASN A 146 1.26 -10.73 12.61
CA ASN A 146 1.59 -9.45 12.02
C ASN A 146 0.63 -9.09 10.89
N GLY A 147 0.51 -7.78 10.63
CA GLY A 147 -0.29 -7.27 9.51
C GLY A 147 -1.78 -7.58 9.63
N ILE A 148 -2.36 -7.37 10.82
CA ILE A 148 -3.81 -7.49 11.02
C ILE A 148 -4.56 -6.54 10.09
N ARG A 149 -5.55 -7.08 9.38
CA ARG A 149 -6.37 -6.39 8.40
C ARG A 149 -7.83 -6.81 8.49
N SER A 150 -8.74 -5.89 8.17
CA SER A 150 -10.14 -6.22 7.92
C SER A 150 -10.27 -7.00 6.60
N GLY A 151 -11.36 -7.72 6.39
CA GLY A 151 -11.55 -8.60 5.23
C GLY A 151 -11.48 -7.94 3.85
N THR A 152 -11.56 -6.59 3.78
CA THR A 152 -11.64 -5.82 2.53
C THR A 152 -10.43 -4.90 2.26
N VAL A 153 -9.26 -5.19 2.80
CA VAL A 153 -8.14 -4.23 2.90
C VAL A 153 -7.67 -3.62 1.59
N GLN A 154 -7.62 -4.36 0.49
CA GLN A 154 -7.20 -3.75 -0.78
C GLN A 154 -8.24 -2.77 -1.31
N THR A 155 -9.50 -2.97 -1.00
CA THR A 155 -10.57 -2.05 -1.34
C THR A 155 -10.64 -0.87 -0.38
N GLU A 156 -10.40 -1.07 0.91
CA GLU A 156 -10.26 -0.02 1.91
C GLU A 156 -9.15 0.97 1.54
N ARG A 157 -8.09 0.49 0.88
CA ARG A 157 -6.98 1.34 0.41
C ARG A 157 -7.43 2.46 -0.52
N PHE A 158 -8.53 2.30 -1.24
CA PHE A 158 -9.07 3.29 -2.16
C PHE A 158 -10.41 3.88 -1.70
N SER A 159 -11.18 3.16 -0.87
CA SER A 159 -12.49 3.61 -0.40
C SER A 159 -12.41 4.92 0.40
N TYR A 160 -11.34 5.14 1.17
CA TYR A 160 -11.10 6.37 1.93
C TYR A 160 -11.16 7.65 1.09
N ILE A 161 -10.98 7.53 -0.25
CA ILE A 161 -11.07 8.68 -1.17
C ILE A 161 -12.50 9.26 -1.19
N VAL A 162 -13.50 8.41 -0.93
CA VAL A 162 -14.93 8.75 -1.09
C VAL A 162 -15.78 8.48 0.16
N ASP A 163 -15.33 7.65 1.10
CA ASP A 163 -16.13 7.20 2.26
C ASP A 163 -16.14 8.20 3.44
N GLY A 164 -15.23 9.17 3.43
CA GLY A 164 -15.14 10.17 4.49
C GLY A 164 -14.55 9.64 5.82
N SER A 165 -13.92 8.48 5.82
CA SER A 165 -13.28 7.86 7.00
C SER A 165 -12.08 8.67 7.53
N LEU A 166 -11.46 9.46 6.67
CA LEU A 166 -10.29 10.29 6.98
C LEU A 166 -10.63 11.79 6.96
N SER A 167 -9.83 12.58 7.65
CA SER A 167 -9.90 14.05 7.52
C SER A 167 -9.55 14.49 6.10
N THR A 168 -10.04 15.67 5.69
CA THR A 168 -9.77 16.20 4.33
C THR A 168 -8.28 16.29 4.02
N SER A 169 -7.44 16.66 4.98
CA SER A 169 -5.98 16.76 4.78
C SER A 169 -5.33 15.39 4.58
N GLU A 170 -5.74 14.38 5.33
CA GLU A 170 -5.26 13.01 5.18
C GLU A 170 -5.70 12.40 3.86
N THR A 171 -6.97 12.58 3.48
CA THR A 171 -7.50 12.12 2.18
C THR A 171 -6.71 12.73 1.02
N VAL A 172 -6.46 14.04 1.03
CA VAL A 172 -5.66 14.71 -0.02
C VAL A 172 -4.24 14.18 -0.06
N LEU A 173 -3.57 14.04 1.10
CA LEU A 173 -2.20 13.54 1.17
C LEU A 173 -2.10 12.11 0.65
N LEU A 174 -2.93 11.20 1.17
CA LEU A 174 -2.93 9.80 0.77
C LEU A 174 -3.31 9.63 -0.71
N THR A 175 -4.30 10.39 -1.22
CA THR A 175 -4.64 10.37 -2.64
C THR A 175 -3.47 10.84 -3.50
N ALA A 176 -2.72 11.86 -3.06
CA ALA A 176 -1.56 12.37 -3.79
C ALA A 176 -0.40 11.36 -3.88
N ILE A 177 -0.18 10.54 -2.84
CA ILE A 177 0.87 9.53 -2.81
C ILE A 177 0.42 8.15 -3.33
N SER A 178 -0.88 7.89 -3.44
CA SER A 178 -1.44 6.61 -3.89
C SER A 178 -0.86 6.10 -5.22
N PRO A 179 -0.62 6.94 -6.25
CA PRO A 179 -0.01 6.47 -7.49
C PRO A 179 1.37 5.85 -7.29
N LEU A 180 2.18 6.39 -6.34
CA LEU A 180 3.49 5.83 -6.00
C LEU A 180 3.35 4.50 -5.27
N LEU A 181 2.39 4.40 -4.34
CA LEU A 181 2.11 3.17 -3.60
C LEU A 181 1.59 2.05 -4.51
N MET A 182 0.82 2.41 -5.55
CA MET A 182 0.32 1.46 -6.56
C MET A 182 1.42 0.85 -7.42
N LEU A 183 2.58 1.52 -7.59
CA LEU A 183 3.64 1.03 -8.50
C LEU A 183 4.12 -0.36 -8.14
N GLY A 184 4.25 -0.65 -6.85
CA GLY A 184 4.72 -1.95 -6.36
C GLY A 184 3.67 -3.05 -6.41
N THR A 185 2.38 -2.73 -6.49
CA THR A 185 1.29 -3.70 -6.37
C THR A 185 1.39 -4.86 -7.37
N PRO A 186 1.54 -4.62 -8.69
CA PRO A 186 1.67 -5.72 -9.64
C PRO A 186 2.97 -6.52 -9.49
N ILE A 187 4.02 -5.91 -8.95
CA ILE A 187 5.29 -6.62 -8.68
C ILE A 187 5.12 -7.52 -7.46
N GLN A 188 4.44 -7.03 -6.43
CA GLN A 188 4.19 -7.75 -5.18
C GLN A 188 3.25 -8.94 -5.37
N TYR A 189 2.29 -8.84 -6.29
CA TYR A 189 1.22 -9.84 -6.50
C TYR A 189 1.30 -10.50 -7.88
N ASP A 190 2.50 -10.73 -8.42
CA ASP A 190 2.75 -11.49 -9.66
C ASP A 190 1.89 -11.03 -10.86
N GLY A 191 1.74 -9.73 -11.03
CA GLY A 191 0.95 -9.14 -12.10
C GLY A 191 -0.53 -8.94 -11.77
N GLN A 192 -0.96 -9.22 -10.56
CA GLN A 192 -2.33 -8.99 -10.11
C GLN A 192 -2.50 -7.59 -9.52
N THR A 193 -3.72 -7.12 -9.44
CA THR A 193 -4.09 -5.83 -8.86
C THR A 193 -4.23 -5.88 -7.34
N MET A 194 -4.41 -7.07 -6.77
CA MET A 194 -4.49 -7.39 -5.34
C MET A 194 -4.06 -8.82 -5.07
N ASP A 195 -3.84 -9.19 -3.82
CA ASP A 195 -3.62 -10.58 -3.40
C ASP A 195 -4.85 -11.45 -3.77
N LEU A 196 -4.60 -12.64 -4.33
CA LEU A 196 -5.68 -13.54 -4.75
C LEU A 196 -6.51 -14.05 -3.56
N ARG A 197 -5.90 -14.16 -2.37
CA ARG A 197 -6.60 -14.56 -1.14
C ARG A 197 -7.53 -13.44 -0.67
N GLU A 198 -7.04 -12.19 -0.61
CA GLU A 198 -7.88 -11.04 -0.30
C GLU A 198 -9.01 -10.88 -1.33
N ARG A 199 -8.73 -11.15 -2.62
CA ARG A 199 -9.74 -11.12 -3.70
C ARG A 199 -10.89 -12.09 -3.45
N SER A 200 -10.61 -13.29 -2.93
CA SER A 200 -11.63 -14.29 -2.63
C SER A 200 -12.48 -13.97 -1.39
N MET A 201 -12.02 -13.02 -0.55
CA MET A 201 -12.74 -12.53 0.62
C MET A 201 -13.74 -11.40 0.30
N LEU A 202 -13.82 -10.95 -0.96
CA LEU A 202 -14.64 -9.84 -1.38
C LEU A 202 -15.91 -10.31 -2.07
N GLU A 203 -17.02 -9.65 -1.77
CA GLU A 203 -18.26 -9.78 -2.53
C GLU A 203 -18.87 -8.41 -2.83
N ALA A 204 -19.78 -8.40 -3.82
CA ALA A 204 -20.51 -7.20 -4.18
C ALA A 204 -21.51 -6.85 -3.08
N GLY A 205 -21.47 -5.62 -2.57
CA GLY A 205 -22.43 -5.10 -1.58
C GLY A 205 -23.78 -4.72 -2.21
N ASP A 206 -24.60 -3.99 -1.47
CA ASP A 206 -25.99 -3.63 -1.83
C ASP A 206 -26.09 -2.43 -2.81
N GLY A 207 -24.98 -1.92 -3.33
CA GLY A 207 -24.95 -0.74 -4.20
C GLY A 207 -25.55 -1.01 -5.60
N VAL A 208 -26.01 0.05 -6.27
CA VAL A 208 -26.58 -0.05 -7.65
C VAL A 208 -25.56 -0.67 -8.62
N LEU A 209 -24.29 -0.28 -8.54
CA LEU A 209 -23.23 -0.82 -9.39
C LEU A 209 -23.03 -2.32 -9.11
N ALA A 210 -22.96 -2.69 -7.84
CA ALA A 210 -22.81 -4.05 -7.35
C ALA A 210 -23.99 -4.95 -7.77
N SER A 211 -25.22 -4.45 -7.67
CA SER A 211 -26.43 -5.20 -8.07
C SER A 211 -26.51 -5.48 -9.58
N VAL A 212 -25.90 -4.63 -10.42
CA VAL A 212 -25.88 -4.81 -11.89
C VAL A 212 -24.74 -5.71 -12.33
N LEU A 213 -23.55 -5.55 -11.75
CA LEU A 213 -22.33 -6.23 -12.19
C LEU A 213 -22.08 -7.56 -11.44
N GLY A 214 -22.60 -7.69 -10.24
CA GLY A 214 -22.23 -8.79 -9.34
C GLY A 214 -20.76 -8.72 -8.92
N THR A 215 -20.32 -9.71 -8.13
CA THR A 215 -18.95 -9.76 -7.59
C THR A 215 -17.90 -9.80 -8.70
N ASP A 216 -18.06 -10.71 -9.66
CA ASP A 216 -17.09 -10.87 -10.75
C ASP A 216 -16.96 -9.61 -11.61
N GLY A 217 -18.09 -9.02 -12.00
CA GLY A 217 -18.07 -7.79 -12.80
C GLY A 217 -17.51 -6.59 -12.04
N MET A 218 -17.72 -6.50 -10.74
CA MET A 218 -17.10 -5.48 -9.88
C MET A 218 -15.57 -5.65 -9.80
N LEU A 219 -15.10 -6.88 -9.65
CA LEU A 219 -13.69 -7.21 -9.62
C LEU A 219 -12.99 -6.93 -10.97
N GLU A 220 -13.63 -7.31 -12.09
CA GLU A 220 -13.12 -7.00 -13.43
C GLU A 220 -13.06 -5.48 -13.68
N LEU A 221 -14.08 -4.75 -13.25
CA LEU A 221 -14.09 -3.29 -13.35
C LEU A 221 -13.00 -2.65 -12.49
N PHE A 222 -12.80 -3.15 -11.27
CA PHE A 222 -11.69 -2.72 -10.41
C PHE A 222 -10.35 -2.91 -11.10
N ASP A 223 -10.09 -4.10 -11.66
CA ASP A 223 -8.85 -4.41 -12.38
C ASP A 223 -8.64 -3.47 -13.57
N CYS A 224 -9.69 -3.25 -14.37
CA CYS A 224 -9.62 -2.37 -15.53
C CYS A 224 -9.23 -0.93 -15.12
N ILE A 225 -9.90 -0.38 -14.12
CA ILE A 225 -9.64 1.00 -13.65
C ILE A 225 -8.28 1.10 -12.94
N PHE A 226 -7.88 0.06 -12.19
CA PHE A 226 -6.55 -0.01 -11.59
C PHE A 226 -5.44 0.07 -12.66
N TRP A 227 -5.53 -0.76 -13.71
CA TRP A 227 -4.56 -0.73 -14.80
C TRP A 227 -4.59 0.59 -15.57
N MET A 228 -5.76 1.20 -15.74
CA MET A 228 -5.85 2.55 -16.31
C MET A 228 -5.07 3.58 -15.47
N ALA A 229 -5.26 3.58 -14.15
CA ALA A 229 -4.54 4.46 -13.23
C ALA A 229 -3.03 4.20 -13.32
N TRP A 230 -2.62 2.94 -13.22
CA TRP A 230 -1.22 2.52 -13.18
C TRP A 230 -0.46 2.88 -14.47
N ILE A 231 -1.03 2.56 -15.65
CA ILE A 231 -0.42 2.86 -16.95
C ILE A 231 -0.34 4.37 -17.17
N ASN A 232 -1.41 5.12 -16.87
CA ASN A 232 -1.40 6.57 -17.04
C ASN A 232 -0.36 7.23 -16.10
N PHE A 233 -0.25 6.75 -14.87
CA PHE A 233 0.79 7.23 -13.95
C PHE A 233 2.19 6.97 -14.49
N LEU A 234 2.48 5.73 -14.93
CA LEU A 234 3.77 5.39 -15.51
C LEU A 234 4.11 6.26 -16.74
N LEU A 235 3.15 6.41 -17.66
CA LEU A 235 3.35 7.23 -18.86
C LEU A 235 3.56 8.70 -18.51
N GLY A 236 2.76 9.24 -17.57
CA GLY A 236 2.91 10.61 -17.11
C GLY A 236 4.25 10.83 -16.42
N PHE A 237 4.63 9.94 -15.53
CA PHE A 237 5.90 10.00 -14.80
C PHE A 237 7.10 9.84 -15.73
N ALA A 238 7.10 8.81 -16.60
CA ALA A 238 8.19 8.57 -17.56
C ALA A 238 8.40 9.77 -18.49
N ASN A 239 7.30 10.38 -18.94
CA ASN A 239 7.39 11.57 -19.79
C ASN A 239 7.89 12.82 -19.05
N LEU A 240 7.86 12.86 -17.72
CA LEU A 240 8.45 13.94 -16.91
C LEU A 240 9.95 13.73 -16.63
N ILE A 241 10.48 12.50 -16.84
CA ILE A 241 11.90 12.24 -16.65
C ILE A 241 12.71 13.14 -17.62
N PRO A 242 13.73 13.87 -17.13
CA PRO A 242 14.50 14.84 -17.92
C PRO A 242 15.49 14.14 -18.87
N VAL A 243 15.01 13.24 -19.71
CA VAL A 243 15.77 12.45 -20.67
C VAL A 243 15.19 12.63 -22.07
N ILE A 244 16.01 12.96 -23.06
CA ILE A 244 15.62 12.94 -24.47
C ILE A 244 15.52 11.47 -24.91
N PRO A 245 14.41 11.01 -25.55
CA PRO A 245 13.41 11.80 -26.31
C PRO A 245 12.11 12.11 -25.54
N PHE A 246 12.03 11.90 -24.21
CA PHE A 246 10.82 12.20 -23.44
C PHE A 246 10.54 13.70 -23.35
N ASP A 247 9.29 14.06 -23.07
CA ASP A 247 8.83 15.46 -22.93
C ASP A 247 9.62 16.22 -21.84
N GLY A 248 10.00 15.53 -20.75
CA GLY A 248 10.83 16.08 -19.69
C GLY A 248 12.18 16.59 -20.16
N GLY A 249 12.82 15.90 -21.10
CA GLY A 249 14.07 16.37 -21.73
C GLY A 249 13.86 17.68 -22.52
N HIS A 250 12.75 17.79 -23.23
CA HIS A 250 12.39 19.02 -23.96
C HIS A 250 12.03 20.16 -22.98
N ILE A 251 11.32 19.87 -21.89
CA ILE A 251 10.99 20.84 -20.83
C ILE A 251 12.28 21.39 -20.21
N VAL A 252 13.24 20.54 -19.89
CA VAL A 252 14.55 20.97 -19.37
C VAL A 252 15.28 21.84 -20.37
N LYS A 253 15.31 21.46 -21.67
CA LYS A 253 15.91 22.29 -22.73
C LYS A 253 15.27 23.68 -22.80
N ASP A 254 13.95 23.75 -22.89
CA ASP A 254 13.21 25.02 -23.02
C ASP A 254 13.36 25.90 -21.78
N THR A 255 13.31 25.30 -20.59
CA THR A 255 13.52 26.00 -19.32
C THR A 255 14.94 26.54 -19.22
N SER A 256 15.93 25.71 -19.56
CA SER A 256 17.35 26.12 -19.59
C SER A 256 17.59 27.25 -20.59
N HIS A 257 17.01 27.15 -21.79
CA HIS A 257 17.09 28.22 -22.79
C HIS A 257 16.49 29.54 -22.25
N SER A 258 15.31 29.50 -21.62
CA SER A 258 14.67 30.67 -21.04
C SER A 258 15.51 31.29 -19.92
N LEU A 259 16.11 30.47 -19.05
CA LEU A 259 16.97 30.91 -17.96
C LEU A 259 18.27 31.53 -18.48
N LEU A 260 18.95 30.84 -19.40
CA LEU A 260 20.20 31.30 -20.00
C LEU A 260 20.00 32.60 -20.79
N SER A 261 18.89 32.73 -21.52
CA SER A 261 18.55 33.98 -22.23
C SER A 261 18.36 35.19 -21.31
N ARG A 262 17.90 34.97 -20.07
CA ARG A 262 17.77 36.02 -19.05
C ARG A 262 19.11 36.39 -18.40
N LEU A 263 19.98 35.36 -18.20
CA LEU A 263 21.29 35.53 -17.58
C LEU A 263 22.30 36.18 -18.56
N PHE A 264 22.25 35.78 -19.82
CA PHE A 264 23.18 36.25 -20.87
C PHE A 264 22.52 37.22 -21.83
N LYS A 265 21.91 38.29 -21.29
CA LYS A 265 21.29 39.35 -22.09
C LYS A 265 22.33 40.03 -22.96
N GLY A 266 22.13 39.98 -24.30
CA GLY A 266 23.04 40.56 -25.33
C GLY A 266 24.03 39.60 -25.99
N GLU A 267 24.08 38.34 -25.53
CA GLU A 267 24.86 37.27 -26.24
C GLU A 267 24.13 36.78 -27.48
N ASN A 268 24.92 36.16 -28.40
CA ASN A 268 24.35 35.58 -29.62
C ASN A 268 23.32 34.51 -29.31
N PRO A 269 22.08 34.58 -29.83
CA PRO A 269 20.99 33.62 -29.58
C PRO A 269 21.42 32.16 -29.90
N LEU A 270 22.23 31.93 -30.93
CA LEU A 270 22.73 30.60 -31.27
C LEU A 270 23.66 30.02 -30.20
N ARG A 271 24.41 30.87 -29.50
CA ARG A 271 25.28 30.44 -28.39
C ARG A 271 24.44 30.00 -27.17
N VAL A 272 23.38 30.73 -26.86
CA VAL A 272 22.44 30.40 -25.80
C VAL A 272 21.74 29.09 -26.09
N GLU A 273 21.29 28.88 -27.34
CA GLU A 273 20.68 27.61 -27.77
C GLU A 273 21.63 26.43 -27.66
N MET A 274 22.90 26.58 -28.12
CA MET A 274 23.92 25.54 -27.97
C MET A 274 24.19 25.17 -26.51
N LEU A 275 24.21 26.15 -25.61
CA LEU A 275 24.39 25.93 -24.18
C LEU A 275 23.20 25.16 -23.58
N ALA A 276 21.96 25.55 -23.93
CA ALA A 276 20.75 24.86 -23.50
C ALA A 276 20.70 23.40 -23.98
N ASN A 277 21.08 23.15 -25.24
CA ASN A 277 21.18 21.80 -25.77
C ASN A 277 22.24 20.95 -25.05
N LYS A 278 23.42 21.51 -24.76
CA LYS A 278 24.45 20.81 -23.97
C LYS A 278 23.98 20.51 -22.57
N PHE A 279 23.32 21.46 -21.91
CA PHE A 279 22.77 21.26 -20.56
C PHE A 279 21.76 20.11 -20.54
N SER A 280 20.79 20.11 -21.46
CA SER A 280 19.81 19.03 -21.59
C SER A 280 20.47 17.66 -21.88
N TYR A 281 21.50 17.63 -22.74
CA TYR A 281 22.24 16.41 -23.04
C TYR A 281 22.99 15.86 -21.79
N TYR A 282 23.69 16.72 -21.05
CA TYR A 282 24.37 16.28 -19.83
C TYR A 282 23.39 15.85 -18.73
N THR A 283 22.25 16.53 -18.61
CA THR A 283 21.18 16.10 -17.70
C THR A 283 20.66 14.71 -18.09
N THR A 284 20.46 14.46 -19.37
CA THR A 284 20.06 13.13 -19.88
C THR A 284 21.09 12.06 -19.53
N ILE A 285 22.38 12.31 -19.77
CA ILE A 285 23.43 11.35 -19.40
C ILE A 285 23.48 11.09 -17.91
N LEU A 286 23.39 12.15 -17.09
CA LEU A 286 23.41 12.05 -15.64
C LEU A 286 22.25 11.17 -15.12
N VAL A 287 21.03 11.45 -15.58
CA VAL A 287 19.84 10.69 -15.15
C VAL A 287 19.92 9.24 -15.61
N LEU A 288 20.32 8.99 -16.87
CA LEU A 288 20.53 7.63 -17.36
C LEU A 288 21.61 6.90 -16.56
N SER A 289 22.69 7.57 -16.21
CA SER A 289 23.75 6.98 -15.40
C SER A 289 23.26 6.58 -14.01
N ILE A 290 22.47 7.44 -13.35
CA ILE A 290 21.86 7.16 -12.02
C ILE A 290 20.95 5.93 -12.07
N VAL A 291 20.24 5.73 -13.19
CA VAL A 291 19.32 4.59 -13.33
C VAL A 291 20.07 3.32 -13.76
N ILE A 292 20.98 3.42 -14.74
CA ILE A 292 21.64 2.25 -15.34
C ILE A 292 22.73 1.67 -14.43
N ILE A 293 23.52 2.51 -13.77
CA ILE A 293 24.66 2.05 -12.97
C ILE A 293 24.23 1.07 -11.86
N PRO A 294 23.21 1.35 -11.04
CA PRO A 294 22.76 0.40 -10.01
C PRO A 294 22.20 -0.91 -10.57
N LEU A 295 21.66 -0.88 -11.82
CA LEU A 295 21.13 -2.09 -12.46
C LEU A 295 22.25 -2.97 -13.03
N VAL A 296 23.37 -2.37 -13.41
CA VAL A 296 24.48 -3.06 -14.07
C VAL A 296 25.52 -3.58 -13.07
N ILE A 297 25.79 -2.84 -11.99
CA ILE A 297 26.77 -3.24 -10.95
C ILE A 297 26.53 -4.67 -10.42
N PRO A 298 25.30 -5.10 -10.05
CA PRO A 298 25.05 -6.44 -9.54
C PRO A 298 25.32 -7.56 -10.56
N LEU A 299 25.41 -7.25 -11.86
CA LEU A 299 25.68 -8.25 -12.90
C LEU A 299 27.17 -8.58 -12.99
N PHE A 300 28.04 -7.81 -12.32
CA PHE A 300 29.51 -7.98 -12.32
C PHE A 300 30.04 -8.44 -10.96
N ASN A 301 29.19 -8.60 -9.96
CA ASN A 301 29.45 -9.20 -8.66
C ASN A 301 28.83 -10.59 -8.54
#